data_9dbefddaa2749c4690dac501d1ce2738
#
_entry.id   9dbefddaa2749c4690dac501d1ce2738
#
_cell.length_a   1.000
_cell.length_b   1.000
_cell.length_c   1.000
_cell.angle_alpha   90.00
_cell.angle_beta   90.00
_cell.angle_gamma   90.00
#
_symmetry.space_group_name_H-M   'P 1'
#
loop_
_entity.id
_entity.type
_entity.pdbx_description
1 polymer ?
#
loop_
_entity_poly.entity_id
_entity_poly.type
_entity_poly.pdbx_seq_one_letter_code
_entity_poly.pdbx_strand_id
1 'polypeptide(L)'
;MIIQLDDKLWFPDPHYGEDDGLVAVGGDLSVDRLLLAYSNGFFPWFSFRNREEPLWYCPLQRFVIFPNEIHISHSMYQLINKKQYGLTINKDFDGVIRGCATAQNRNTEEGAWLGPDIIKAYTELHHQGFASSVEVWEKQADGNRLVGGLYGVNFGRCFFGESMFSLVPSASKLALIFLARLFGDRGGLMIDCQFETPHLRSMGGRYISYDEYIALIRK
;
A
#
# COMPACT_ATOMS: atom_id res chain seq x y z
N MET A 1 9.56 22.17 -8.37
CA MET A 1 8.61 22.61 -9.43
C MET A 1 7.70 21.45 -9.80
N ILE A 2 6.38 21.57 -9.60
CA ILE A 2 5.42 20.52 -9.95
C ILE A 2 5.23 20.47 -11.46
N ILE A 3 5.35 19.29 -12.05
CA ILE A 3 5.30 19.10 -13.51
C ILE A 3 3.90 18.59 -13.90
N GLN A 4 3.27 19.24 -14.89
CA GLN A 4 2.00 18.78 -15.46
C GLN A 4 2.25 17.62 -16.41
N LEU A 5 1.64 16.45 -16.14
CA LEU A 5 1.67 15.30 -17.06
C LEU A 5 0.61 15.48 -18.17
N ASP A 6 0.97 15.03 -19.35
CA ASP A 6 0.10 14.91 -20.52
C ASP A 6 -0.39 13.44 -20.70
N ASP A 7 -1.01 13.16 -21.84
CA ASP A 7 -1.51 11.81 -22.18
C ASP A 7 -0.40 10.80 -22.50
N LYS A 8 0.85 11.24 -22.64
CA LYS A 8 1.99 10.35 -22.91
C LYS A 8 2.44 9.63 -21.65
N LEU A 9 2.88 8.39 -21.81
CA LEU A 9 3.40 7.56 -20.71
C LEU A 9 4.85 7.94 -20.40
N TRP A 10 5.05 8.84 -19.44
CA TRP A 10 6.35 9.25 -18.91
C TRP A 10 6.22 9.83 -17.51
N PHE A 11 7.32 9.86 -16.78
CA PHE A 11 7.47 10.57 -15.51
C PHE A 11 8.75 11.40 -15.53
N PRO A 12 8.76 12.57 -14.87
CA PRO A 12 9.96 13.40 -14.72
C PRO A 12 10.98 12.76 -13.76
N ASP A 13 12.18 13.32 -13.72
CA ASP A 13 13.16 12.95 -12.70
C ASP A 13 12.62 13.35 -11.30
N PRO A 14 12.56 12.41 -10.33
CA PRO A 14 12.04 12.70 -9.00
C PRO A 14 12.84 13.73 -8.22
N HIS A 15 14.10 14.00 -8.59
CA HIS A 15 14.91 15.05 -7.98
C HIS A 15 14.38 16.48 -8.24
N TYR A 16 13.45 16.65 -9.19
CA TYR A 16 12.75 17.92 -9.39
C TYR A 16 11.54 18.12 -8.46
N GLY A 17 11.20 17.13 -7.67
CA GLY A 17 10.09 17.16 -6.73
C GLY A 17 10.27 18.17 -5.59
N GLU A 18 9.18 18.40 -4.87
CA GLU A 18 9.16 19.21 -3.65
C GLU A 18 9.67 18.40 -2.46
N ASP A 19 9.94 19.07 -1.34
CA ASP A 19 10.49 18.44 -0.13
C ASP A 19 9.60 17.32 0.44
N ASP A 20 8.30 17.39 0.22
CA ASP A 20 7.33 16.35 0.59
C ASP A 20 7.27 15.17 -0.39
N GLY A 21 8.02 15.25 -1.50
CA GLY A 21 8.07 14.23 -2.54
C GLY A 21 7.05 14.39 -3.66
N LEU A 22 6.25 15.47 -3.71
CA LEU A 22 5.36 15.76 -4.84
C LEU A 22 6.18 16.17 -6.05
N VAL A 23 6.02 15.46 -7.17
CA VAL A 23 6.82 15.67 -8.38
C VAL A 23 5.95 16.11 -9.56
N ALA A 24 4.78 15.50 -9.73
CA ALA A 24 3.94 15.74 -10.90
C ALA A 24 2.45 15.72 -10.55
N VAL A 25 1.64 16.29 -11.45
CA VAL A 25 0.18 16.35 -11.34
C VAL A 25 -0.44 16.02 -12.70
N GLY A 26 -1.64 15.47 -12.73
CA GLY A 26 -2.36 15.14 -13.95
C GLY A 26 -2.01 13.76 -14.53
N GLY A 27 -2.24 13.59 -15.83
CA GLY A 27 -2.24 12.29 -16.46
C GLY A 27 -3.49 11.48 -16.08
N ASP A 28 -3.41 10.17 -16.18
CA ASP A 28 -4.51 9.24 -15.91
C ASP A 28 -4.12 8.16 -14.88
N LEU A 29 -5.05 7.26 -14.55
CA LEU A 29 -4.84 6.10 -13.69
C LEU A 29 -4.91 4.78 -14.49
N SER A 30 -4.54 4.80 -15.76
CA SER A 30 -4.46 3.58 -16.58
C SER A 30 -3.47 2.59 -15.96
N VAL A 31 -3.68 1.31 -16.21
CA VAL A 31 -2.78 0.25 -15.75
C VAL A 31 -1.34 0.51 -16.22
N ASP A 32 -1.16 0.92 -17.48
CA ASP A 32 0.16 1.19 -18.05
C ASP A 32 0.87 2.34 -17.33
N ARG A 33 0.16 3.43 -17.03
CA ARG A 33 0.73 4.55 -16.26
C ARG A 33 1.04 4.15 -14.83
N LEU A 34 0.17 3.41 -14.18
CA LEU A 34 0.42 2.93 -12.80
C LEU A 34 1.63 2.00 -12.75
N LEU A 35 1.76 1.06 -13.68
CA LEU A 35 2.93 0.17 -13.74
C LEU A 35 4.21 0.93 -14.04
N LEU A 36 4.17 1.92 -14.95
CA LEU A 36 5.29 2.82 -15.21
C LEU A 36 5.66 3.62 -13.95
N ALA A 37 4.66 4.12 -13.22
CA ALA A 37 4.86 4.84 -11.97
C ALA A 37 5.61 3.98 -10.95
N TYR A 38 5.10 2.79 -10.63
CA TYR A 38 5.72 1.88 -9.67
C TYR A 38 7.12 1.44 -10.08
N SER A 39 7.36 1.21 -11.38
CA SER A 39 8.70 0.85 -11.89
C SER A 39 9.74 1.95 -11.70
N ASN A 40 9.31 3.20 -11.55
CA ASN A 40 10.16 4.38 -11.32
C ASN A 40 10.03 4.94 -9.89
N GLY A 41 9.32 4.24 -9.00
CA GLY A 41 9.18 4.63 -7.60
C GLY A 41 8.10 5.69 -7.34
N PHE A 42 7.28 6.02 -8.33
CA PHE A 42 6.15 6.92 -8.16
C PHE A 42 4.93 6.17 -7.64
N PHE A 43 4.08 6.89 -6.92
CA PHE A 43 2.75 6.43 -6.54
C PHE A 43 1.75 7.58 -6.60
N PRO A 44 0.47 7.30 -6.92
CA PRO A 44 -0.55 8.33 -6.93
C PRO A 44 -1.04 8.58 -5.50
N TRP A 45 -1.24 9.86 -5.17
CA TRP A 45 -1.95 10.25 -3.96
C TRP A 45 -2.94 11.36 -4.31
N PHE A 46 -4.17 11.25 -3.85
CA PHE A 46 -5.17 12.28 -4.08
C PHE A 46 -5.24 13.19 -2.86
N SER A 47 -5.06 14.49 -3.10
CA SER A 47 -5.42 15.50 -2.12
C SER A 47 -6.90 15.82 -2.27
N PHE A 48 -7.66 15.68 -1.19
CA PHE A 48 -9.11 15.94 -1.17
C PHE A 48 -9.51 17.40 -1.36
N ARG A 49 -8.56 18.31 -1.47
CA ARG A 49 -8.86 19.72 -1.68
C ARG A 49 -9.09 20.03 -3.15
N ASN A 50 -10.28 19.68 -3.68
CA ASN A 50 -10.80 20.13 -4.98
C ASN A 50 -9.90 19.89 -6.19
N ARG A 51 -9.10 18.82 -6.23
CA ARG A 51 -8.37 18.42 -7.42
C ARG A 51 -8.93 17.12 -7.95
N GLU A 52 -9.39 17.17 -9.20
CA GLU A 52 -9.87 15.99 -9.95
C GLU A 52 -8.71 15.19 -10.54
N GLU A 53 -7.48 15.70 -10.47
CA GLU A 53 -6.29 15.13 -11.10
C GLU A 53 -5.40 14.37 -10.11
N PRO A 54 -4.77 13.25 -10.54
CA PRO A 54 -3.81 12.52 -9.73
C PRO A 54 -2.60 13.39 -9.37
N LEU A 55 -2.14 13.26 -8.12
CA LEU A 55 -0.86 13.80 -7.64
C LEU A 55 0.14 12.64 -7.56
N TRP A 56 1.32 12.82 -8.14
CA TRP A 56 2.35 11.80 -8.22
C TRP A 56 3.51 12.13 -7.31
N TYR A 57 3.72 11.26 -6.33
CA TYR A 57 4.76 11.39 -5.32
C TYR A 57 5.90 10.40 -5.56
N CYS A 58 7.12 10.86 -5.35
CA CYS A 58 8.33 10.04 -5.32
C CYS A 58 9.33 10.62 -4.32
N PRO A 59 9.12 10.47 -3.00
CA PRO A 59 10.05 10.97 -2.00
C PRO A 59 11.42 10.29 -2.12
N LEU A 60 12.50 11.07 -2.02
CA LEU A 60 13.89 10.61 -2.12
C LEU A 60 14.35 9.82 -0.89
N GLN A 61 13.61 9.90 0.20
CA GLN A 61 13.74 9.04 1.39
C GLN A 61 12.50 8.17 1.48
N ARG A 62 12.65 6.87 1.22
CA ARG A 62 11.51 5.96 1.15
C ARG A 62 11.38 5.15 2.43
N PHE A 63 10.18 5.11 3.00
CA PHE A 63 9.92 4.31 4.19
C PHE A 63 9.49 2.90 3.81
N VAL A 64 10.26 1.89 4.23
CA VAL A 64 10.07 0.49 3.80
C VAL A 64 10.16 -0.47 4.97
N ILE A 65 9.55 -1.65 4.81
CA ILE A 65 9.75 -2.81 5.68
C ILE A 65 10.46 -3.89 4.87
N PHE A 66 11.54 -4.44 5.40
CA PHE A 66 12.15 -5.64 4.85
C PHE A 66 11.41 -6.86 5.40
N PRO A 67 10.85 -7.73 4.55
CA PRO A 67 9.96 -8.82 4.98
C PRO A 67 10.54 -9.72 6.08
N ASN A 68 11.83 -10.05 5.95
CA ASN A 68 12.54 -10.91 6.91
C ASN A 68 12.94 -10.21 8.22
N GLU A 69 12.77 -8.88 8.29
CA GLU A 69 13.11 -8.06 9.45
C GLU A 69 11.88 -7.46 10.13
N ILE A 70 10.67 -7.90 9.74
CA ILE A 70 9.44 -7.39 10.35
C ILE A 70 9.42 -7.67 11.85
N HIS A 71 9.21 -6.60 12.63
CA HIS A 71 9.13 -6.71 14.09
C HIS A 71 7.74 -7.19 14.51
N ILE A 72 7.72 -8.27 15.31
CA ILE A 72 6.49 -8.85 15.87
C ILE A 72 6.53 -8.71 17.38
N SER A 73 5.68 -7.85 17.93
CA SER A 73 5.60 -7.65 19.39
C SER A 73 5.09 -8.89 20.11
N HIS A 74 5.36 -8.98 21.41
CA HIS A 74 4.88 -10.09 22.24
C HIS A 74 3.34 -10.26 22.17
N SER A 75 2.60 -9.17 22.21
CA SER A 75 1.13 -9.20 22.08
C SER A 75 0.67 -9.74 20.73
N MET A 76 1.39 -9.43 19.65
CA MET A 76 1.09 -9.98 18.32
C MET A 76 1.42 -11.48 18.24
N TYR A 77 2.50 -11.95 18.86
CA TYR A 77 2.78 -13.38 18.98
C TYR A 77 1.65 -14.10 19.71
N GLN A 78 1.15 -13.55 20.81
CA GLN A 78 0.02 -14.12 21.53
C GLN A 78 -1.24 -14.19 20.67
N LEU A 79 -1.53 -13.11 19.90
CA LEU A 79 -2.70 -13.07 19.00
C LEU A 79 -2.61 -14.12 17.88
N ILE A 80 -1.44 -14.25 17.26
CA ILE A 80 -1.17 -15.25 16.22
C ILE A 80 -1.37 -16.67 16.76
N ASN A 81 -0.82 -16.95 17.95
CA ASN A 81 -0.91 -18.27 18.56
C ASN A 81 -2.34 -18.67 18.97
N LYS A 82 -3.20 -17.71 19.28
CA LYS A 82 -4.63 -17.98 19.57
C LYS A 82 -5.40 -18.48 18.35
N LYS A 83 -4.90 -18.29 17.13
CA LYS A 83 -5.54 -18.69 15.87
C LYS A 83 -7.00 -18.23 15.75
N GLN A 84 -7.30 -17.09 16.34
CA GLN A 84 -8.65 -16.52 16.41
C GLN A 84 -9.15 -16.06 15.06
N TYR A 85 -8.24 -15.60 14.19
CA TYR A 85 -8.55 -15.03 12.87
C TYR A 85 -8.09 -15.96 11.76
N GLY A 86 -8.92 -16.06 10.70
CA GLY A 86 -8.50 -16.61 9.42
C GLY A 86 -7.75 -15.57 8.59
N LEU A 87 -6.79 -16.01 7.80
CA LEU A 87 -6.00 -15.15 6.90
C LEU A 87 -6.07 -15.72 5.48
N THR A 88 -6.35 -14.89 4.50
CA THR A 88 -6.40 -15.26 3.08
C THR A 88 -5.69 -14.23 2.22
N ILE A 89 -5.48 -14.58 0.96
CA ILE A 89 -4.94 -13.69 -0.07
C ILE A 89 -5.91 -13.71 -1.24
N ASN A 90 -6.23 -12.53 -1.77
CA ASN A 90 -7.05 -12.34 -2.97
C ASN A 90 -8.42 -13.04 -2.91
N LYS A 91 -8.97 -13.24 -1.71
CA LYS A 91 -10.28 -13.85 -1.55
C LYS A 91 -11.43 -12.82 -1.71
N ASP A 92 -11.19 -11.60 -1.26
CA ASP A 92 -12.16 -10.51 -1.31
C ASP A 92 -11.43 -9.16 -1.43
N PHE A 93 -10.78 -8.96 -2.59
CA PHE A 93 -10.09 -7.70 -2.88
C PHE A 93 -11.04 -6.49 -2.79
N ASP A 94 -12.24 -6.65 -3.33
CA ASP A 94 -13.27 -5.60 -3.29
C ASP A 94 -13.69 -5.24 -1.88
N GLY A 95 -13.85 -6.23 -1.00
CA GLY A 95 -14.14 -6.01 0.41
C GLY A 95 -13.01 -5.27 1.11
N VAL A 96 -11.75 -5.62 0.81
CA VAL A 96 -10.58 -4.95 1.39
C VAL A 96 -10.46 -3.51 0.94
N ILE A 97 -10.53 -3.22 -0.36
CA ILE A 97 -10.38 -1.84 -0.87
C ILE A 97 -11.50 -0.93 -0.38
N ARG A 98 -12.75 -1.43 -0.31
CA ARG A 98 -13.88 -0.71 0.28
C ARG A 98 -13.70 -0.50 1.79
N GLY A 99 -13.21 -1.52 2.50
CA GLY A 99 -12.87 -1.40 3.92
C GLY A 99 -11.83 -0.30 4.18
N CYS A 100 -10.82 -0.19 3.31
CA CYS A 100 -9.84 0.89 3.36
C CYS A 100 -10.46 2.27 3.07
N ALA A 101 -11.39 2.36 2.13
CA ALA A 101 -12.08 3.61 1.79
C ALA A 101 -13.03 4.10 2.90
N THR A 102 -13.64 3.18 3.65
CA THR A 102 -14.67 3.51 4.66
C THR A 102 -14.18 3.47 6.09
N ALA A 103 -12.91 3.11 6.36
CA ALA A 103 -12.39 2.97 7.71
C ALA A 103 -12.51 4.29 8.50
N GLN A 104 -13.38 4.27 9.50
CA GLN A 104 -13.77 5.43 10.34
C GLN A 104 -12.63 6.03 11.17
N ASN A 105 -11.48 5.35 11.30
CA ASN A 105 -10.34 5.85 12.08
C ASN A 105 -9.46 6.85 11.33
N ARG A 106 -9.83 7.25 10.13
CA ARG A 106 -9.21 8.34 9.39
C ARG A 106 -10.02 9.62 9.60
N ASN A 107 -10.06 10.08 10.86
CA ASN A 107 -10.49 11.41 11.24
C ASN A 107 -9.46 12.44 10.76
N THR A 108 -9.33 12.59 9.46
CA THR A 108 -8.81 13.80 8.87
C THR A 108 -10.01 14.58 8.38
N GLU A 109 -10.04 15.89 8.61
CA GLU A 109 -11.05 16.81 8.04
C GLU A 109 -11.11 16.70 6.50
N GLU A 110 -10.25 15.91 5.90
CA GLU A 110 -10.01 15.70 4.48
C GLU A 110 -10.67 14.45 3.89
N GLY A 111 -11.31 13.58 4.69
CA GLY A 111 -11.97 12.35 4.20
C GLY A 111 -11.01 11.23 3.79
N ALA A 112 -11.52 10.12 3.26
CA ALA A 112 -10.69 9.02 2.76
C ALA A 112 -10.13 9.36 1.36
N TRP A 113 -8.80 9.25 1.15
CA TRP A 113 -8.14 9.54 -0.13
C TRP A 113 -8.50 8.53 -1.27
N LEU A 114 -9.22 7.46 -0.94
CA LEU A 114 -9.68 6.44 -1.88
C LEU A 114 -11.01 6.85 -2.51
N GLY A 115 -10.92 7.66 -3.56
CA GLY A 115 -12.07 7.98 -4.41
C GLY A 115 -12.47 6.85 -5.35
N PRO A 116 -13.64 6.96 -6.03
CA PRO A 116 -14.14 5.94 -6.97
C PRO A 116 -13.14 5.58 -8.07
N ASP A 117 -12.40 6.55 -8.58
CA ASP A 117 -11.43 6.35 -9.67
C ASP A 117 -10.22 5.51 -9.22
N ILE A 118 -9.73 5.74 -7.99
CA ILE A 118 -8.70 4.91 -7.37
C ILE A 118 -9.21 3.47 -7.20
N ILE A 119 -10.40 3.30 -6.63
CA ILE A 119 -10.99 1.97 -6.44
C ILE A 119 -11.07 1.23 -7.77
N LYS A 120 -11.56 1.89 -8.83
CA LYS A 120 -11.65 1.32 -10.17
C LYS A 120 -10.27 0.93 -10.71
N ALA A 121 -9.28 1.82 -10.62
CA ALA A 121 -7.94 1.61 -11.15
C ALA A 121 -7.22 0.43 -10.47
N TYR A 122 -7.29 0.34 -9.14
CA TYR A 122 -6.65 -0.76 -8.40
C TYR A 122 -7.41 -2.08 -8.49
N THR A 123 -8.75 -2.04 -8.68
CA THR A 123 -9.53 -3.24 -9.01
C THR A 123 -9.12 -3.78 -10.39
N GLU A 124 -8.87 -2.90 -11.36
CA GLU A 124 -8.35 -3.31 -12.67
C GLU A 124 -6.94 -3.89 -12.59
N LEU A 125 -6.03 -3.26 -11.82
CA LEU A 125 -4.71 -3.85 -11.53
C LEU A 125 -4.82 -5.25 -10.89
N HIS A 126 -5.80 -5.44 -10.00
CA HIS A 126 -6.05 -6.74 -9.38
C HIS A 126 -6.52 -7.77 -10.40
N HIS A 127 -7.49 -7.44 -11.27
CA HIS A 127 -7.98 -8.33 -12.33
C HIS A 127 -6.86 -8.75 -13.29
N GLN A 128 -5.89 -7.88 -13.54
CA GLN A 128 -4.72 -8.17 -14.36
C GLN A 128 -3.57 -8.86 -13.59
N GLY A 129 -3.75 -9.13 -12.29
CA GLY A 129 -2.76 -9.85 -11.46
C GLY A 129 -1.65 -8.98 -10.88
N PHE A 130 -1.69 -7.66 -11.06
CA PHE A 130 -0.68 -6.73 -10.53
C PHE A 130 -0.97 -6.23 -9.13
N ALA A 131 -2.20 -6.34 -8.63
CA ALA A 131 -2.51 -5.99 -7.25
C ALA A 131 -3.05 -7.18 -6.47
N SER A 132 -2.76 -7.19 -5.17
CA SER A 132 -3.17 -8.25 -4.26
C SER A 132 -3.68 -7.69 -2.94
N SER A 133 -4.55 -8.46 -2.29
CA SER A 133 -5.04 -8.19 -0.94
C SER A 133 -4.67 -9.28 0.04
N VAL A 134 -4.64 -8.90 1.31
CA VAL A 134 -4.62 -9.82 2.45
C VAL A 134 -5.85 -9.52 3.29
N GLU A 135 -6.63 -10.55 3.58
CA GLU A 135 -7.85 -10.46 4.35
C GLU A 135 -7.66 -11.06 5.74
N VAL A 136 -8.27 -10.43 6.74
CA VAL A 136 -8.38 -10.93 8.11
C VAL A 136 -9.84 -11.20 8.42
N TRP A 137 -10.14 -12.46 8.71
CA TRP A 137 -11.49 -12.96 8.95
C TRP A 137 -11.72 -13.34 10.38
N GLU A 138 -12.81 -12.87 10.95
CA GLU A 138 -13.34 -13.35 12.22
C GLU A 138 -14.40 -14.43 11.97
N LYS A 139 -14.29 -15.56 12.64
CA LYS A 139 -15.29 -16.63 12.56
C LYS A 139 -16.55 -16.22 13.31
N GLN A 140 -17.71 -16.33 12.66
CA GLN A 140 -19.03 -16.11 13.25
C GLN A 140 -19.92 -17.33 12.98
N ALA A 141 -21.05 -17.43 13.68
CA ALA A 141 -21.96 -18.57 13.56
C ALA A 141 -22.59 -18.69 12.16
N ASP A 142 -22.78 -17.56 11.49
CA ASP A 142 -23.39 -17.43 10.16
C ASP A 142 -22.37 -17.24 9.02
N GLY A 143 -21.09 -17.42 9.31
CA GLY A 143 -20.01 -17.30 8.31
C GLY A 143 -18.80 -16.51 8.80
N ASN A 144 -17.92 -16.15 7.90
CA ASN A 144 -16.74 -15.36 8.22
C ASN A 144 -17.00 -13.88 7.94
N ARG A 145 -16.68 -13.01 8.90
CA ARG A 145 -16.74 -11.55 8.75
C ARG A 145 -15.36 -11.00 8.44
N LEU A 146 -15.24 -10.17 7.40
CA LEU A 146 -14.02 -9.42 7.10
C LEU A 146 -13.85 -8.32 8.15
N VAL A 147 -12.76 -8.38 8.93
CA VAL A 147 -12.51 -7.47 10.06
C VAL A 147 -11.25 -6.64 9.92
N GLY A 148 -10.48 -6.86 8.87
CA GLY A 148 -9.29 -6.10 8.55
C GLY A 148 -8.63 -6.63 7.30
N GLY A 149 -7.66 -5.91 6.81
CA GLY A 149 -6.90 -6.28 5.64
C GLY A 149 -6.00 -5.17 5.15
N LEU A 150 -5.27 -5.47 4.10
CA LEU A 150 -4.48 -4.52 3.33
C LEU A 150 -4.53 -4.89 1.85
N TYR A 151 -4.26 -3.92 0.98
CA TYR A 151 -4.01 -4.18 -0.42
C TYR A 151 -2.78 -3.40 -0.91
N GLY A 152 -2.24 -3.84 -2.04
CA GLY A 152 -1.12 -3.18 -2.67
C GLY A 152 -0.77 -3.79 -4.02
N VAL A 153 0.27 -3.25 -4.65
CA VAL A 153 0.73 -3.62 -5.97
C VAL A 153 1.95 -4.52 -5.88
N ASN A 154 1.94 -5.59 -6.66
CA ASN A 154 3.08 -6.50 -6.83
C ASN A 154 3.90 -6.04 -8.03
N PHE A 155 5.17 -5.75 -7.84
CA PHE A 155 6.07 -5.41 -8.92
C PHE A 155 7.43 -6.10 -8.71
N GLY A 156 7.73 -7.09 -9.54
CA GLY A 156 8.93 -7.89 -9.36
C GLY A 156 8.99 -8.56 -7.99
N ARG A 157 10.03 -8.24 -7.23
CA ARG A 157 10.24 -8.74 -5.86
C ARG A 157 9.90 -7.69 -4.79
N CYS A 158 9.11 -6.68 -5.15
CA CYS A 158 8.65 -5.61 -4.26
C CYS A 158 7.12 -5.64 -4.15
N PHE A 159 6.61 -5.30 -2.97
CA PHE A 159 5.19 -5.09 -2.73
C PHE A 159 4.98 -3.64 -2.29
N PHE A 160 4.14 -2.91 -2.98
CA PHE A 160 3.80 -1.53 -2.67
C PHE A 160 2.50 -1.52 -1.88
N GLY A 161 2.59 -1.33 -0.56
CA GLY A 161 1.45 -1.33 0.35
C GLY A 161 0.68 -0.02 0.21
N GLU A 162 -0.51 -0.07 -0.36
CA GLU A 162 -1.31 1.12 -0.64
C GLU A 162 -2.14 1.56 0.56
N SER A 163 -2.85 0.63 1.14
CA SER A 163 -3.72 0.94 2.26
C SER A 163 -4.05 -0.28 3.10
N MET A 164 -4.44 -0.01 4.36
CA MET A 164 -4.91 -1.04 5.27
C MET A 164 -6.04 -0.52 6.16
N PHE A 165 -6.87 -1.43 6.66
CA PHE A 165 -7.93 -1.12 7.59
C PHE A 165 -8.04 -2.15 8.72
N SER A 166 -8.65 -1.73 9.82
CA SER A 166 -8.96 -2.58 10.99
C SER A 166 -10.33 -2.21 11.54
N LEU A 167 -11.22 -3.17 11.66
CA LEU A 167 -12.47 -3.06 12.39
C LEU A 167 -12.36 -3.61 13.82
N VAL A 168 -11.30 -4.37 14.07
CA VAL A 168 -10.96 -4.91 15.39
C VAL A 168 -9.48 -4.63 15.70
N PRO A 169 -9.09 -4.55 16.99
CA PRO A 169 -7.71 -4.25 17.35
C PRO A 169 -6.70 -5.18 16.67
N SER A 170 -5.64 -4.61 16.11
CA SER A 170 -4.49 -5.32 15.53
C SER A 170 -4.76 -6.12 14.24
N ALA A 171 -5.94 -6.02 13.61
CA ALA A 171 -6.21 -6.77 12.39
C ALA A 171 -5.28 -6.35 11.24
N SER A 172 -5.03 -5.05 11.02
CA SER A 172 -4.08 -4.59 9.99
C SER A 172 -2.64 -5.01 10.27
N LYS A 173 -2.22 -5.04 11.57
CA LYS A 173 -0.90 -5.59 11.95
C LYS A 173 -0.79 -7.06 11.59
N LEU A 174 -1.85 -7.81 11.85
CA LEU A 174 -1.89 -9.25 11.53
C LEU A 174 -1.80 -9.48 10.03
N ALA A 175 -2.52 -8.68 9.22
CA ALA A 175 -2.43 -8.73 7.76
C ALA A 175 -1.01 -8.43 7.26
N LEU A 176 -0.37 -7.37 7.80
CA LEU A 176 0.98 -6.98 7.39
C LEU A 176 2.04 -8.03 7.79
N ILE A 177 1.95 -8.60 8.99
CA ILE A 177 2.84 -9.69 9.42
C ILE A 177 2.67 -10.93 8.52
N PHE A 178 1.44 -11.28 8.18
CA PHE A 178 1.16 -12.41 7.30
C PHE A 178 1.72 -12.18 5.90
N LEU A 179 1.49 -10.98 5.32
CA LEU A 179 2.07 -10.58 4.05
C LEU A 179 3.60 -10.69 4.09
N ALA A 180 4.24 -10.08 5.09
CA ALA A 180 5.70 -10.04 5.17
C ALA A 180 6.31 -11.45 5.23
N ARG A 181 5.76 -12.34 6.06
CA ARG A 181 6.23 -13.73 6.14
C ARG A 181 6.10 -14.45 4.81
N LEU A 182 4.89 -14.44 4.23
CA LEU A 182 4.65 -15.13 2.96
C LEU A 182 5.47 -14.57 1.81
N PHE A 183 5.62 -13.26 1.77
CA PHE A 183 6.38 -12.55 0.74
C PHE A 183 7.89 -12.79 0.91
N GLY A 184 8.40 -12.77 2.14
CA GLY A 184 9.80 -13.12 2.46
C GLY A 184 10.13 -14.56 2.11
N ASP A 185 9.26 -15.52 2.48
CA ASP A 185 9.42 -16.95 2.14
C ASP A 185 9.48 -17.20 0.63
N ARG A 186 8.90 -16.31 -0.17
CA ARG A 186 8.94 -16.35 -1.64
C ARG A 186 10.05 -15.50 -2.25
N GLY A 187 10.98 -15.01 -1.45
CA GLY A 187 12.11 -14.21 -1.88
C GLY A 187 11.79 -12.75 -2.16
N GLY A 188 10.68 -12.23 -1.62
CA GLY A 188 10.37 -10.81 -1.64
C GLY A 188 11.43 -9.98 -0.95
N LEU A 189 11.77 -8.84 -1.51
CA LEU A 189 12.87 -7.99 -1.04
C LEU A 189 12.41 -6.87 -0.13
N MET A 190 11.26 -6.26 -0.46
CA MET A 190 10.83 -5.01 0.17
C MET A 190 9.31 -4.88 0.15
N ILE A 191 8.74 -4.39 1.25
CA ILE A 191 7.38 -3.84 1.32
C ILE A 191 7.53 -2.33 1.41
N ASP A 192 7.15 -1.64 0.36
CA ASP A 192 7.13 -0.19 0.31
C ASP A 192 5.93 0.35 1.09
N CYS A 193 6.18 1.25 2.01
CA CYS A 193 5.17 1.87 2.86
C CYS A 193 5.03 3.38 2.58
N GLN A 194 5.69 3.89 1.56
CA GLN A 194 5.78 5.27 1.10
C GLN A 194 6.30 6.22 2.19
N PHE A 195 5.47 6.49 3.20
CA PHE A 195 5.77 7.40 4.31
C PHE A 195 5.80 6.70 5.66
N GLU A 196 6.54 7.28 6.59
CA GLU A 196 6.56 6.82 7.96
C GLU A 196 5.23 7.07 8.67
N THR A 197 4.80 6.07 9.44
CA THR A 197 3.81 6.24 10.50
C THR A 197 4.34 5.58 11.78
N PRO A 198 3.90 6.03 12.99
CA PRO A 198 4.28 5.37 14.24
C PRO A 198 3.97 3.86 14.23
N HIS A 199 2.88 3.48 13.57
CA HIS A 199 2.47 2.10 13.39
C HIS A 199 3.51 1.30 12.59
N LEU A 200 3.89 1.77 11.39
CA LEU A 200 4.85 1.09 10.51
C LEU A 200 6.25 1.06 11.10
N ARG A 201 6.66 2.14 11.79
CA ARG A 201 7.94 2.17 12.53
C ARG A 201 7.96 1.11 13.62
N SER A 202 6.87 0.93 14.37
CA SER A 202 6.77 -0.11 15.42
C SER A 202 6.86 -1.54 14.87
N MET A 203 6.67 -1.71 13.57
CA MET A 203 6.77 -2.99 12.87
C MET A 203 8.10 -3.20 12.15
N GLY A 204 9.10 -2.35 12.42
CA GLY A 204 10.47 -2.48 11.87
C GLY A 204 10.72 -1.69 10.61
N GLY A 205 9.79 -0.81 10.23
CA GLY A 205 9.99 0.08 9.08
C GLY A 205 11.14 1.06 9.31
N ARG A 206 11.86 1.36 8.23
CA ARG A 206 12.95 2.33 8.22
C ARG A 206 13.05 3.05 6.88
N TYR A 207 13.73 4.20 6.90
CA TYR A 207 14.05 4.92 5.68
C TYR A 207 15.25 4.28 4.97
N ILE A 208 15.18 4.30 3.64
CA ILE A 208 16.29 4.03 2.72
C ILE A 208 16.39 5.16 1.71
N SER A 209 17.58 5.35 1.12
CA SER A 209 17.79 6.34 0.07
C SER A 209 17.07 5.94 -1.24
N TYR A 210 16.83 6.93 -2.11
CA TYR A 210 16.25 6.68 -3.42
C TYR A 210 17.08 5.68 -4.25
N ASP A 211 18.40 5.78 -4.21
CA ASP A 211 19.28 4.87 -4.96
C ASP A 211 19.15 3.42 -4.48
N GLU A 212 19.13 3.20 -3.15
CA GLU A 212 18.90 1.87 -2.57
C GLU A 212 17.52 1.33 -2.96
N TYR A 213 16.50 2.19 -2.90
CA TYR A 213 15.13 1.86 -3.23
C TYR A 213 14.97 1.43 -4.69
N ILE A 214 15.48 2.22 -5.64
CA ILE A 214 15.42 1.90 -7.08
C ILE A 214 16.26 0.65 -7.40
N ALA A 215 17.38 0.45 -6.73
CA ALA A 215 18.18 -0.77 -6.88
C ALA A 215 17.41 -2.04 -6.45
N LEU A 216 16.49 -1.93 -5.47
CA LEU A 216 15.62 -3.04 -5.06
C LEU A 216 14.50 -3.30 -6.07
N ILE A 217 13.87 -2.27 -6.62
CA ILE A 217 12.80 -2.40 -7.64
C ILE A 217 13.31 -3.08 -8.91
N ARG A 218 14.57 -2.83 -9.28
CA ARG A 218 15.19 -3.35 -10.53
C ARG A 218 15.75 -4.77 -10.41
N LYS A 219 15.70 -5.40 -9.22
CA LYS A 219 16.10 -6.80 -8.98
C LYS A 219 14.97 -7.79 -9.25
#